data_7eff2d4897d7e2adce3867df365fba15
#
_entry.id   7eff2d4897d7e2adce3867df365fba15
#
_cell.length_a   1.000
_cell.length_b   1.000
_cell.length_c   1.000
_cell.angle_alpha   90.00
_cell.angle_beta   90.00
_cell.angle_gamma   90.00
#
_symmetry.space_group_name_H-M   'P 1'
#
loop_
_entity.id
_entity.type
_entity.pdbx_description
1 polymer ?
#
loop_
_entity_poly.entity_id
_entity_poly.type
_entity_poly.pdbx_seq_one_letter_code
_entity_poly.pdbx_strand_id
1 'polypeptide(L)'
;HTRMTTQGNEKFNYNNHPFYGHADVNFAFAHNGVLYNDKNLRVEKHLPQTQIETDSYVAVQLIEQQGKLDFGSLKSMAESVQGSFCFTALDENNTLYIVKGSNPMCLLHFAQLGLYIYASTESILKKALQKVGFHKYSFEVLHVEEGTILKIDRYGFLSGSTFEVQENFRFGKWYNWYDELEEEYYSQQEELLLEMCNCYGVTEDDIFLLLDYGYSADEIEEMLCDTTFLHDTICAIQCQESNTAIF
;
A
#
# COMPACT_ATOMS: atom_id res chain seq x y z
N HIS A 1 -1.81 -7.24 10.11
CA HIS A 1 -2.19 -6.18 9.17
C HIS A 1 -3.17 -5.23 9.85
N THR A 2 -2.90 -3.94 9.81
CA THR A 2 -3.85 -2.88 10.17
C THR A 2 -4.48 -2.37 8.88
N ARG A 3 -5.79 -2.20 8.87
CA ARG A 3 -6.54 -1.72 7.71
C ARG A 3 -6.98 -0.28 7.93
N MET A 4 -6.74 0.57 6.94
CA MET A 4 -7.46 1.82 6.76
C MET A 4 -8.61 1.56 5.79
N THR A 5 -9.84 1.99 6.15
CA THR A 5 -11.05 1.65 5.39
C THR A 5 -11.22 2.61 4.23
N THR A 6 -10.99 2.13 3.00
CA THR A 6 -11.26 2.86 1.76
C THR A 6 -12.59 2.45 1.15
N GLN A 7 -12.89 1.14 1.14
CA GLN A 7 -14.15 0.57 0.64
C GLN A 7 -14.63 -0.55 1.57
N GLY A 8 -15.96 -0.72 1.66
CA GLY A 8 -16.60 -1.73 2.48
C GLY A 8 -16.67 -1.35 3.97
N ASN A 9 -17.65 -1.88 4.67
CA ASN A 9 -17.87 -1.59 6.08
C ASN A 9 -16.94 -2.43 6.95
N GLU A 10 -16.07 -1.78 7.73
CA GLU A 10 -15.07 -2.40 8.62
C GLU A 10 -15.68 -3.20 9.78
N LYS A 11 -16.94 -2.97 10.10
CA LYS A 11 -17.68 -3.72 11.14
C LYS A 11 -17.92 -5.18 10.73
N PHE A 12 -17.90 -5.45 9.42
CA PHE A 12 -18.03 -6.79 8.91
C PHE A 12 -16.65 -7.42 8.74
N ASN A 13 -16.37 -8.44 9.53
CA ASN A 13 -15.05 -9.07 9.56
C ASN A 13 -14.61 -9.64 8.20
N TYR A 14 -15.54 -10.01 7.33
CA TYR A 14 -15.24 -10.48 5.98
C TYR A 14 -14.71 -9.38 5.06
N ASN A 15 -14.85 -8.11 5.41
CA ASN A 15 -14.25 -6.97 4.71
C ASN A 15 -12.83 -6.63 5.18
N ASN A 16 -12.30 -7.34 6.20
CA ASN A 16 -11.01 -7.04 6.79
C ASN A 16 -9.93 -8.02 6.34
N HIS A 17 -8.69 -7.53 6.24
CA HIS A 17 -7.52 -8.37 5.98
C HIS A 17 -7.15 -9.26 7.17
N PRO A 18 -6.54 -10.42 6.93
CA PRO A 18 -6.30 -10.99 5.60
C PRO A 18 -7.56 -11.63 5.02
N PHE A 19 -7.71 -11.60 3.70
CA PHE A 19 -8.72 -12.37 3.00
C PHE A 19 -8.27 -13.82 2.85
N TYR A 20 -9.21 -14.74 2.98
CA TYR A 20 -8.97 -16.14 2.62
C TYR A 20 -9.17 -16.32 1.12
N GLY A 21 -8.22 -17.01 0.47
CA GLY A 21 -8.30 -17.44 -0.90
C GLY A 21 -7.99 -18.94 -1.02
N HIS A 22 -8.52 -19.56 -2.08
CA HIS A 22 -8.32 -20.97 -2.40
C HIS A 22 -8.06 -21.15 -3.90
N ALA A 23 -6.87 -21.70 -4.22
CA ALA A 23 -6.50 -22.11 -5.58
C ALA A 23 -6.10 -23.59 -5.56
N ASP A 24 -4.88 -23.93 -5.97
CA ASP A 24 -4.28 -25.25 -5.70
C ASP A 24 -3.85 -25.43 -4.23
N VAL A 25 -3.71 -24.31 -3.51
CA VAL A 25 -3.43 -24.22 -2.08
C VAL A 25 -4.35 -23.18 -1.43
N ASN A 26 -4.54 -23.29 -0.11
CA ASN A 26 -5.17 -22.24 0.67
C ASN A 26 -4.17 -21.14 0.96
N PHE A 27 -4.62 -19.89 0.94
CA PHE A 27 -3.76 -18.74 1.24
C PHE A 27 -4.50 -17.62 1.96
N ALA A 28 -3.75 -16.85 2.72
CA ALA A 28 -4.16 -15.60 3.32
C ALA A 28 -3.59 -14.45 2.48
N PHE A 29 -4.42 -13.47 2.13
CA PHE A 29 -4.06 -12.38 1.25
C PHE A 29 -4.28 -11.02 1.94
N ALA A 30 -3.32 -10.13 1.82
CA ALA A 30 -3.42 -8.76 2.31
C ALA A 30 -2.96 -7.77 1.24
N HIS A 31 -3.53 -6.57 1.29
CA HIS A 31 -3.30 -5.48 0.37
C HIS A 31 -2.97 -4.21 1.15
N ASN A 32 -1.94 -3.51 0.75
CA ASN A 32 -1.67 -2.13 1.07
C ASN A 32 -1.84 -1.31 -0.21
N GLY A 33 -2.84 -0.43 -0.25
CA GLY A 33 -3.17 0.39 -1.41
C GLY A 33 -4.65 0.42 -1.76
N VAL A 34 -4.97 0.94 -2.94
CA VAL A 34 -6.34 1.11 -3.47
C VAL A 34 -6.40 0.70 -4.94
N LEU A 35 -7.41 -0.11 -5.29
CA LEU A 35 -7.67 -0.50 -6.68
C LEU A 35 -8.89 0.25 -7.23
N TYR A 36 -8.77 0.76 -8.45
CA TYR A 36 -9.81 1.60 -9.06
C TYR A 36 -10.69 0.85 -10.06
N ASN A 37 -10.22 -0.28 -10.58
CA ASN A 37 -10.92 -1.04 -11.62
C ASN A 37 -11.61 -2.32 -11.12
N ASP A 38 -11.73 -2.50 -9.80
CA ASP A 38 -12.31 -3.69 -9.17
C ASP A 38 -13.71 -4.05 -9.74
N LYS A 39 -14.58 -3.06 -9.88
CA LYS A 39 -15.94 -3.26 -10.42
C LYS A 39 -15.93 -3.69 -11.88
N ASN A 40 -15.08 -3.08 -12.69
CA ASN A 40 -14.93 -3.42 -14.11
C ASN A 40 -14.37 -4.84 -14.26
N LEU A 41 -13.33 -5.19 -13.50
CA LEU A 41 -12.74 -6.53 -13.51
C LEU A 41 -13.74 -7.61 -13.12
N ARG A 42 -14.59 -7.37 -12.12
CA ARG A 42 -15.63 -8.32 -11.72
C ARG A 42 -16.57 -8.67 -12.88
N VAL A 43 -16.93 -7.67 -13.70
CA VAL A 43 -17.80 -7.85 -14.87
C VAL A 43 -17.04 -8.49 -16.04
N GLU A 44 -15.89 -7.94 -16.41
CA GLU A 44 -15.09 -8.38 -17.56
C GLU A 44 -14.57 -9.82 -17.42
N LYS A 45 -14.12 -10.17 -16.23
CA LYS A 45 -13.58 -11.49 -15.92
C LYS A 45 -14.64 -12.48 -15.45
N HIS A 46 -15.92 -12.06 -15.39
CA HIS A 46 -17.03 -12.89 -14.89
C HIS A 46 -16.73 -13.50 -13.51
N LEU A 47 -16.18 -12.69 -12.59
CA LEU A 47 -15.81 -13.17 -11.27
C LEU A 47 -17.04 -13.52 -10.44
N PRO A 48 -16.97 -14.53 -9.55
CA PRO A 48 -18.08 -14.91 -8.70
C PRO A 48 -18.61 -13.76 -7.84
N GLN A 49 -19.92 -13.74 -7.62
CA GLN A 49 -20.50 -12.78 -6.68
C GLN A 49 -20.02 -13.08 -5.26
N THR A 50 -19.78 -12.01 -4.49
CA THR A 50 -19.31 -12.10 -3.12
C THR A 50 -19.97 -11.03 -2.25
N GLN A 51 -20.06 -11.30 -0.96
CA GLN A 51 -20.49 -10.30 0.03
C GLN A 51 -19.35 -9.36 0.45
N ILE A 52 -18.10 -9.66 0.03
CA ILE A 52 -16.93 -8.83 0.34
C ILE A 52 -16.96 -7.59 -0.57
N GLU A 53 -17.03 -6.43 0.06
CA GLU A 53 -17.27 -5.14 -0.61
C GLU A 53 -15.99 -4.41 -0.99
N THR A 54 -14.83 -4.86 -0.49
CA THR A 54 -13.54 -4.20 -0.72
C THR A 54 -13.04 -4.38 -2.15
N ASP A 55 -12.34 -3.37 -2.65
CA ASP A 55 -11.60 -3.40 -3.91
C ASP A 55 -10.56 -4.52 -3.94
N SER A 56 -9.86 -4.70 -2.84
CA SER A 56 -8.76 -5.67 -2.68
C SER A 56 -9.15 -7.11 -3.00
N TYR A 57 -10.42 -7.51 -2.75
CA TYR A 57 -10.84 -8.89 -2.90
C TYR A 57 -10.88 -9.36 -4.37
N VAL A 58 -10.93 -8.43 -5.32
CA VAL A 58 -10.85 -8.78 -6.75
C VAL A 58 -9.52 -9.47 -7.08
N ALA A 59 -8.42 -9.08 -6.42
CA ALA A 59 -7.11 -9.71 -6.61
C ALA A 59 -7.13 -11.19 -6.17
N VAL A 60 -7.79 -11.50 -5.05
CA VAL A 60 -7.99 -12.89 -4.59
C VAL A 60 -8.77 -13.69 -5.63
N GLN A 61 -9.90 -13.16 -6.11
CA GLN A 61 -10.74 -13.82 -7.11
C GLN A 61 -10.02 -14.08 -8.43
N LEU A 62 -9.14 -13.16 -8.85
CA LEU A 62 -8.31 -13.34 -10.06
C LEU A 62 -7.31 -14.50 -9.88
N ILE A 63 -6.71 -14.64 -8.71
CA ILE A 63 -5.81 -15.77 -8.40
C ILE A 63 -6.61 -17.08 -8.36
N GLU A 64 -7.75 -17.12 -7.69
CA GLU A 64 -8.64 -18.28 -7.61
C GLU A 64 -9.09 -18.73 -9.00
N GLN A 65 -9.42 -17.80 -9.90
CA GLN A 65 -9.82 -18.08 -11.27
C GLN A 65 -8.70 -18.76 -12.08
N GLN A 66 -7.42 -18.45 -11.80
CA GLN A 66 -6.27 -19.12 -12.41
C GLN A 66 -6.07 -20.55 -11.87
N GLY A 67 -6.63 -20.88 -10.69
CA GLY A 67 -6.57 -22.19 -10.05
C GLY A 67 -5.19 -22.54 -9.49
N LYS A 68 -4.27 -21.59 -9.37
CA LYS A 68 -2.92 -21.76 -8.80
C LYS A 68 -2.47 -20.50 -8.09
N LEU A 69 -1.64 -20.68 -7.06
CA LEU A 69 -0.88 -19.61 -6.43
C LEU A 69 0.59 -19.75 -6.82
N ASP A 70 0.98 -19.14 -7.92
CA ASP A 70 2.36 -19.15 -8.44
C ASP A 70 2.73 -17.80 -9.08
N PHE A 71 3.95 -17.69 -9.59
CA PHE A 71 4.40 -16.48 -10.28
C PHE A 71 3.53 -16.11 -11.49
N GLY A 72 2.99 -17.10 -12.20
CA GLY A 72 2.16 -16.86 -13.38
C GLY A 72 0.80 -16.26 -13.03
N SER A 73 0.12 -16.79 -12.03
CA SER A 73 -1.16 -16.27 -11.56
C SER A 73 -1.02 -14.89 -10.92
N LEU A 74 0.03 -14.70 -10.10
CA LEU A 74 0.33 -13.42 -9.46
C LEU A 74 0.69 -12.34 -10.50
N LYS A 75 1.46 -12.70 -11.53
CA LYS A 75 1.76 -11.82 -12.66
C LYS A 75 0.47 -11.42 -13.39
N SER A 76 -0.35 -12.40 -13.78
CA SER A 76 -1.62 -12.14 -14.48
C SER A 76 -2.57 -11.26 -13.65
N MET A 77 -2.64 -11.48 -12.35
CA MET A 77 -3.41 -10.66 -11.41
C MET A 77 -2.86 -9.24 -11.37
N ALA A 78 -1.56 -9.07 -11.12
CA ALA A 78 -0.91 -7.77 -11.00
C ALA A 78 -1.02 -6.92 -12.28
N GLU A 79 -0.92 -7.56 -13.46
CA GLU A 79 -1.08 -6.91 -14.76
C GLU A 79 -2.54 -6.58 -15.12
N SER A 80 -3.51 -7.14 -14.38
CA SER A 80 -4.94 -6.88 -14.60
C SER A 80 -5.48 -5.75 -13.74
N VAL A 81 -4.95 -5.57 -12.53
CA VAL A 81 -5.43 -4.57 -11.58
C VAL A 81 -4.87 -3.18 -11.91
N GLN A 82 -5.64 -2.13 -11.60
CA GLN A 82 -5.25 -0.74 -11.75
C GLN A 82 -5.40 -0.03 -10.40
N GLY A 83 -4.37 0.68 -10.00
CA GLY A 83 -4.31 1.38 -8.72
C GLY A 83 -2.95 1.26 -8.06
N SER A 84 -2.86 1.76 -6.85
CA SER A 84 -1.67 1.60 -6.02
C SER A 84 -1.75 0.32 -5.21
N PHE A 85 -0.67 -0.46 -5.15
CA PHE A 85 -0.70 -1.70 -4.39
C PHE A 85 0.68 -2.22 -3.96
N CYS A 86 0.67 -2.88 -2.81
CA CYS A 86 1.63 -3.89 -2.43
C CYS A 86 0.84 -5.07 -1.84
N PHE A 87 0.84 -6.21 -2.51
CA PHE A 87 0.13 -7.40 -2.04
C PHE A 87 1.05 -8.37 -1.35
N THR A 88 0.50 -9.07 -0.35
CA THR A 88 1.16 -10.21 0.28
C THR A 88 0.21 -11.41 0.30
N ALA A 89 0.72 -12.57 -0.07
CA ALA A 89 -0.02 -13.83 0.01
C ALA A 89 0.82 -14.87 0.76
N LEU A 90 0.28 -15.43 1.83
CA LEU A 90 0.89 -16.48 2.61
C LEU A 90 0.09 -17.77 2.43
N ASP A 91 0.72 -18.81 1.88
CA ASP A 91 0.07 -20.09 1.67
C ASP A 91 0.15 -21.03 2.88
N GLU A 92 -0.64 -22.10 2.86
CA GLU A 92 -0.66 -23.14 3.90
C GLU A 92 0.64 -23.95 4.00
N ASN A 93 1.53 -23.84 3.00
CA ASN A 93 2.85 -24.46 2.99
C ASN A 93 3.94 -23.54 3.58
N ASN A 94 3.55 -22.40 4.17
CA ASN A 94 4.43 -21.36 4.68
C ASN A 94 5.30 -20.70 3.59
N THR A 95 4.77 -20.51 2.39
CA THR A 95 5.39 -19.72 1.34
C THR A 95 4.76 -18.33 1.34
N LEU A 96 5.58 -17.30 1.47
CA LEU A 96 5.16 -15.91 1.36
C LEU A 96 5.48 -15.38 -0.03
N TYR A 97 4.48 -14.82 -0.68
CA TYR A 97 4.62 -14.03 -1.90
C TYR A 97 4.40 -12.55 -1.58
N ILE A 98 5.21 -11.70 -2.17
CA ILE A 98 5.08 -10.25 -2.13
C ILE A 98 5.02 -9.77 -3.57
N VAL A 99 3.97 -9.04 -3.94
CA VAL A 99 3.78 -8.44 -5.27
C VAL A 99 3.87 -6.94 -5.09
N LYS A 100 5.01 -6.38 -5.51
CA LYS A 100 5.35 -4.97 -5.33
C LYS A 100 4.89 -4.15 -6.53
N GLY A 101 3.80 -3.40 -6.33
CA GLY A 101 3.37 -2.32 -7.22
C GLY A 101 3.97 -0.98 -6.76
N SER A 102 3.22 0.11 -6.89
CA SER A 102 3.69 1.47 -6.56
C SER A 102 3.81 1.73 -5.05
N ASN A 103 2.99 1.07 -4.21
CA ASN A 103 3.01 1.34 -2.77
C ASN A 103 4.33 1.01 -2.10
N PRO A 104 4.78 1.84 -1.14
CA PRO A 104 6.04 1.64 -0.45
C PRO A 104 6.06 0.34 0.36
N MET A 105 7.24 -0.23 0.51
CA MET A 105 7.52 -1.37 1.36
C MET A 105 8.98 -1.36 1.79
N CYS A 106 9.22 -1.63 3.06
CA CYS A 106 10.54 -1.90 3.60
C CYS A 106 10.61 -3.37 4.03
N LEU A 107 11.59 -4.10 3.51
CA LEU A 107 11.82 -5.52 3.81
C LEU A 107 13.23 -5.69 4.39
N LEU A 108 13.30 -6.30 5.58
CA LEU A 108 14.57 -6.58 6.26
C LEU A 108 14.77 -8.08 6.39
N HIS A 109 16.01 -8.51 6.20
CA HIS A 109 16.45 -9.88 6.42
C HIS A 109 17.45 -9.96 7.58
N PHE A 110 17.10 -10.72 8.60
CA PHE A 110 17.95 -11.05 9.74
C PHE A 110 18.54 -12.46 9.53
N ALA A 111 19.62 -12.56 8.74
CA ALA A 111 20.20 -13.83 8.33
C ALA A 111 20.53 -14.76 9.51
N GLN A 112 21.06 -14.20 10.59
CA GLN A 112 21.41 -14.95 11.81
C GLN A 112 20.19 -15.52 12.56
N LEU A 113 18.99 -15.00 12.30
CA LEU A 113 17.74 -15.44 12.90
C LEU A 113 16.88 -16.24 11.92
N GLY A 114 17.26 -16.28 10.63
CA GLY A 114 16.43 -16.83 9.56
C GLY A 114 15.07 -16.14 9.45
N LEU A 115 15.04 -14.81 9.65
CA LEU A 115 13.81 -14.05 9.80
C LEU A 115 13.75 -12.90 8.79
N TYR A 116 12.59 -12.78 8.14
CA TYR A 116 12.22 -11.62 7.32
C TYR A 116 11.17 -10.81 8.06
N ILE A 117 11.32 -9.49 8.05
CA ILE A 117 10.33 -8.56 8.63
C ILE A 117 10.06 -7.48 7.60
N TYR A 118 8.79 -7.14 7.39
CA TYR A 118 8.41 -6.06 6.48
C TYR A 118 7.34 -5.15 7.10
N ALA A 119 7.32 -3.93 6.63
CA ALA A 119 6.26 -2.94 6.89
C ALA A 119 6.09 -2.04 5.67
N SER A 120 5.04 -1.23 5.65
CA SER A 120 4.79 -0.26 4.59
C SER A 120 5.89 0.80 4.52
N THR A 121 6.40 1.28 5.66
CA THR A 121 7.48 2.27 5.71
C THR A 121 8.64 1.83 6.60
N GLU A 122 9.82 2.39 6.33
CA GLU A 122 11.03 2.15 7.10
C GLU A 122 10.90 2.72 8.53
N SER A 123 10.21 3.87 8.69
CA SER A 123 9.98 4.51 9.98
C SER A 123 9.17 3.61 10.91
N ILE A 124 8.05 3.07 10.44
CA ILE A 124 7.23 2.11 11.19
C ILE A 124 8.06 0.91 11.62
N LEU A 125 8.86 0.38 10.70
CA LEU A 125 9.67 -0.80 10.95
C LEU A 125 10.77 -0.53 11.98
N LYS A 126 11.48 0.60 11.87
CA LYS A 126 12.50 1.02 12.83
C LYS A 126 11.93 1.20 14.23
N LYS A 127 10.79 1.89 14.36
CA LYS A 127 10.11 2.08 15.66
C LYS A 127 9.67 0.74 16.28
N ALA A 128 9.13 -0.17 15.47
CA ALA A 128 8.75 -1.50 15.93
C ALA A 128 9.96 -2.31 16.42
N LEU A 129 11.05 -2.33 15.65
CA LEU A 129 12.28 -3.04 16.01
C LEU A 129 12.90 -2.52 17.32
N GLN A 130 12.84 -1.20 17.55
CA GLN A 130 13.30 -0.62 18.83
C GLN A 130 12.45 -1.11 19.99
N LYS A 131 11.11 -1.11 19.86
CA LYS A 131 10.19 -1.55 20.92
C LYS A 131 10.39 -3.02 21.31
N VAL A 132 10.68 -3.89 20.34
CA VAL A 132 10.88 -5.33 20.60
C VAL A 132 12.35 -5.72 20.83
N GLY A 133 13.27 -4.75 20.81
CA GLY A 133 14.69 -4.97 21.05
C GLY A 133 15.45 -5.63 19.90
N PHE A 134 14.85 -5.72 18.71
CA PHE A 134 15.46 -6.31 17.52
C PHE A 134 16.50 -5.42 16.84
N HIS A 135 16.52 -4.12 17.15
CA HIS A 135 17.54 -3.17 16.68
C HIS A 135 18.98 -3.58 17.05
N LYS A 136 19.15 -4.55 17.98
CA LYS A 136 20.45 -5.08 18.42
C LYS A 136 21.03 -6.12 17.47
N TYR A 137 20.22 -6.67 16.58
CA TYR A 137 20.65 -7.66 15.60
C TYR A 137 21.00 -6.97 14.29
N SER A 138 22.02 -7.50 13.60
CA SER A 138 22.34 -7.03 12.24
C SER A 138 21.28 -7.52 11.26
N PHE A 139 20.92 -6.68 10.31
CA PHE A 139 19.99 -6.99 9.24
C PHE A 139 20.49 -6.42 7.91
N GLU A 140 19.99 -6.97 6.84
CA GLU A 140 20.15 -6.49 5.48
C GLU A 140 18.84 -5.89 5.02
N VAL A 141 18.88 -4.71 4.39
CA VAL A 141 17.71 -4.10 3.74
C VAL A 141 17.62 -4.68 2.33
N LEU A 142 16.50 -5.33 2.04
CA LEU A 142 16.23 -5.89 0.73
C LEU A 142 15.38 -4.88 -0.06
N HIS A 143 15.99 -4.25 -1.04
CA HIS A 143 15.29 -3.36 -1.96
C HIS A 143 14.44 -4.17 -2.94
N VAL A 144 13.14 -3.90 -2.94
CA VAL A 144 12.18 -4.55 -3.83
C VAL A 144 11.63 -3.51 -4.78
N GLU A 145 12.08 -3.59 -6.02
CA GLU A 145 11.66 -2.66 -7.07
C GLU A 145 10.20 -2.89 -7.47
N GLU A 146 9.54 -1.81 -7.90
CA GLU A 146 8.22 -1.88 -8.51
C GLU A 146 8.23 -2.85 -9.71
N GLY A 147 7.13 -3.59 -9.90
CA GLY A 147 7.06 -4.64 -10.92
C GLY A 147 7.68 -5.98 -10.51
N THR A 148 8.06 -6.13 -9.23
CA THR A 148 8.68 -7.36 -8.72
C THR A 148 7.65 -8.24 -7.98
N ILE A 149 7.74 -9.55 -8.22
CA ILE A 149 7.09 -10.58 -7.40
C ILE A 149 8.18 -11.35 -6.69
N LEU A 150 8.23 -11.24 -5.35
CA LEU A 150 9.12 -12.03 -4.51
C LEU A 150 8.39 -13.25 -3.97
N LYS A 151 9.13 -14.34 -3.83
CA LYS A 151 8.71 -15.55 -3.13
C LYS A 151 9.75 -15.90 -2.08
N ILE A 152 9.32 -16.03 -0.84
CA ILE A 152 10.11 -16.56 0.28
C ILE A 152 9.49 -17.92 0.64
N ASP A 153 10.24 -19.00 0.41
CA ASP A 153 9.73 -20.33 0.72
C ASP A 153 9.85 -20.64 2.23
N ARG A 154 9.28 -21.77 2.62
CA ARG A 154 9.29 -22.27 4.02
C ARG A 154 10.68 -22.44 4.63
N TYR A 155 11.74 -22.45 3.82
CA TYR A 155 13.13 -22.58 4.25
C TYR A 155 13.85 -21.24 4.26
N GLY A 156 13.17 -20.16 3.86
CA GLY A 156 13.74 -18.81 3.75
C GLY A 156 14.48 -18.53 2.44
N PHE A 157 14.37 -19.41 1.43
CA PHE A 157 14.98 -19.13 0.12
C PHE A 157 14.15 -18.12 -0.65
N LEU A 158 14.85 -17.08 -1.12
CA LEU A 158 14.31 -16.04 -1.96
C LEU A 158 14.38 -16.43 -3.44
N SER A 159 13.28 -16.22 -4.14
CA SER A 159 13.23 -16.24 -5.60
C SER A 159 12.28 -15.15 -6.08
N GLY A 160 12.43 -14.71 -7.33
CA GLY A 160 11.66 -13.59 -7.86
C GLY A 160 11.25 -13.78 -9.30
N SER A 161 10.25 -13.02 -9.70
CA SER A 161 9.78 -12.82 -11.06
C SER A 161 9.37 -11.36 -11.22
N THR A 162 9.05 -10.95 -12.44
CA THR A 162 8.62 -9.59 -12.73
C THR A 162 7.28 -9.59 -13.46
N PHE A 163 6.56 -8.48 -13.36
CA PHE A 163 5.36 -8.19 -14.11
C PHE A 163 5.46 -6.80 -14.74
N GLU A 164 4.69 -6.55 -15.79
CA GLU A 164 4.63 -5.24 -16.42
C GLU A 164 3.71 -4.33 -15.59
N VAL A 165 4.31 -3.25 -15.05
CA VAL A 165 3.52 -2.20 -14.40
C VAL A 165 2.76 -1.46 -15.49
N GLN A 166 1.43 -1.48 -15.42
CA GLN A 166 0.66 -0.70 -16.36
C GLN A 166 0.87 0.78 -16.05
N GLU A 167 1.41 1.53 -17.00
CA GLU A 167 1.48 3.01 -16.95
C GLU A 167 0.07 3.65 -17.01
N ASN A 168 -0.89 3.07 -16.35
CA ASN A 168 -2.27 3.47 -16.44
C ASN A 168 -2.66 4.32 -15.24
N PHE A 169 -2.98 5.56 -15.58
CA PHE A 169 -3.50 6.57 -14.68
C PHE A 169 -2.47 7.15 -13.69
N ARG A 170 -1.43 7.76 -14.21
CA ARG A 170 -1.06 9.04 -13.63
C ARG A 170 -2.30 9.92 -13.68
N PHE A 171 -2.82 10.31 -12.58
CA PHE A 171 -3.91 11.29 -12.44
C PHE A 171 -3.60 12.62 -13.17
N GLY A 172 -2.39 12.78 -13.71
CA GLY A 172 -1.89 13.91 -14.47
C GLY A 172 -2.60 14.21 -15.80
N LYS A 173 -3.60 13.42 -16.23
CA LYS A 173 -4.38 13.77 -17.44
C LYS A 173 -5.61 14.63 -17.17
N TRP A 174 -6.04 14.77 -15.91
CA TRP A 174 -7.07 15.76 -15.55
C TRP A 174 -6.49 17.13 -15.19
N TYR A 175 -5.18 17.23 -14.94
CA TYR A 175 -4.47 18.45 -14.56
C TYR A 175 -3.88 19.23 -15.75
N ASN A 176 -4.02 18.79 -16.99
CA ASN A 176 -3.53 19.51 -18.18
C ASN A 176 -4.25 20.81 -18.47
N TRP A 177 -4.93 21.42 -17.51
CA TRP A 177 -5.46 22.78 -17.69
C TRP A 177 -4.75 23.83 -16.83
N TYR A 178 -3.80 23.41 -15.99
CA TYR A 178 -2.99 24.33 -15.18
C TYR A 178 -1.50 24.33 -15.55
N ASP A 179 -1.11 23.68 -16.65
CA ASP A 179 0.27 23.54 -17.12
C ASP A 179 0.79 24.81 -17.83
N GLU A 180 0.83 25.94 -17.14
CA GLU A 180 1.67 27.08 -17.55
C GLU A 180 2.41 27.80 -16.41
N LEU A 181 2.39 27.28 -15.18
CA LEU A 181 3.15 27.86 -14.07
C LEU A 181 3.77 26.77 -13.17
N GLU A 182 5.09 26.60 -13.35
CA GLU A 182 6.04 25.95 -12.43
C GLU A 182 5.88 24.44 -12.19
N GLU A 183 6.73 23.66 -12.87
CA GLU A 183 7.00 22.24 -12.57
C GLU A 183 7.68 22.11 -11.20
N GLU A 184 6.91 21.99 -10.12
CA GLU A 184 7.38 21.35 -8.89
C GLU A 184 7.14 19.86 -8.99
N TYR A 185 8.23 19.11 -9.05
CA TYR A 185 8.26 17.65 -9.16
C TYR A 185 7.99 17.05 -7.78
N TYR A 186 6.75 16.64 -7.53
CA TYR A 186 6.42 15.89 -6.30
C TYR A 186 7.02 14.48 -6.35
N SER A 187 7.54 14.03 -5.22
CA SER A 187 8.01 12.65 -5.10
C SER A 187 6.82 11.67 -5.21
N GLN A 188 7.08 10.45 -5.67
CA GLN A 188 6.05 9.39 -5.73
C GLN A 188 5.35 9.15 -4.39
N GLN A 189 6.00 9.44 -3.28
CA GLN A 189 5.43 9.33 -1.93
C GLN A 189 4.40 10.42 -1.65
N GLU A 190 4.62 11.64 -2.13
CA GLU A 190 3.69 12.76 -1.94
C GLU A 190 2.42 12.58 -2.78
N GLU A 191 2.53 12.08 -4.02
CA GLU A 191 1.37 11.73 -4.85
C GLU A 191 0.49 10.66 -4.17
N LEU A 192 1.11 9.63 -3.60
CA LEU A 192 0.41 8.58 -2.89
C LEU A 192 -0.27 9.10 -1.62
N LEU A 193 0.40 10.01 -0.90
CA LEU A 193 -0.12 10.64 0.29
C LEU A 193 -1.39 11.46 -0.02
N LEU A 194 -1.39 12.21 -1.12
CA LEU A 194 -2.54 12.98 -1.60
C LEU A 194 -3.76 12.08 -1.86
N GLU A 195 -3.55 10.92 -2.51
CA GLU A 195 -4.62 9.95 -2.74
C GLU A 195 -5.19 9.39 -1.43
N MET A 196 -4.34 9.08 -0.47
CA MET A 196 -4.75 8.57 0.84
C MET A 196 -5.53 9.63 1.62
N CYS A 197 -5.07 10.86 1.66
CA CYS A 197 -5.64 11.95 2.44
C CYS A 197 -7.04 12.35 1.97
N ASN A 198 -7.32 12.31 0.67
CA ASN A 198 -8.66 12.52 0.12
C ASN A 198 -9.72 11.56 0.71
N CYS A 199 -9.33 10.35 1.07
CA CYS A 199 -10.21 9.38 1.72
C CYS A 199 -10.60 9.77 3.16
N TYR A 200 -9.83 10.67 3.79
CA TYR A 200 -10.02 11.14 5.18
C TYR A 200 -10.57 12.56 5.28
N GLY A 201 -10.93 13.17 4.14
CA GLY A 201 -11.45 14.54 4.12
C GLY A 201 -10.38 15.59 4.38
N VAL A 202 -9.09 15.23 4.22
CA VAL A 202 -7.95 16.14 4.25
C VAL A 202 -7.74 16.64 2.83
N THR A 203 -7.70 17.94 2.66
CA THR A 203 -7.56 18.55 1.33
C THR A 203 -6.11 18.57 0.88
N GLU A 204 -5.89 18.71 -0.42
CA GLU A 204 -4.56 18.87 -1.00
C GLU A 204 -3.81 20.06 -0.40
N ASP A 205 -4.52 21.19 -0.19
CA ASP A 205 -3.96 22.39 0.44
C ASP A 205 -3.48 22.12 1.88
N ASP A 206 -4.19 21.29 2.63
CA ASP A 206 -3.80 20.91 3.99
C ASP A 206 -2.50 20.08 4.00
N ILE A 207 -2.33 19.24 2.99
CA ILE A 207 -1.12 18.41 2.86
C ILE A 207 0.07 19.28 2.47
N PHE A 208 -0.10 20.18 1.50
CA PHE A 208 0.95 21.12 1.14
C PHE A 208 1.35 22.00 2.30
N LEU A 209 0.38 22.47 3.09
CA LEU A 209 0.65 23.22 4.30
C LEU A 209 1.54 22.44 5.30
N LEU A 210 1.28 21.15 5.48
CA LEU A 210 2.09 20.29 6.36
C LEU A 210 3.49 20.06 5.81
N LEU A 211 3.62 19.80 4.50
CA LEU A 211 4.91 19.62 3.81
C LEU A 211 5.76 20.92 3.88
N ASP A 212 5.16 22.09 3.62
CA ASP A 212 5.81 23.39 3.70
C ASP A 212 6.25 23.71 5.14
N TYR A 213 5.48 23.24 6.13
CA TYR A 213 5.84 23.40 7.54
C TYR A 213 6.95 22.44 8.00
N GLY A 214 7.38 21.51 7.10
CA GLY A 214 8.53 20.63 7.29
C GLY A 214 8.19 19.22 7.76
N TYR A 215 6.92 18.82 7.74
CA TYR A 215 6.56 17.41 7.93
C TYR A 215 6.93 16.60 6.70
N SER A 216 7.50 15.44 6.89
CA SER A 216 7.74 14.47 5.81
C SER A 216 6.47 13.72 5.44
N ALA A 217 6.39 13.17 4.22
CA ALA A 217 5.29 12.33 3.77
C ALA A 217 5.01 11.16 4.73
N ASP A 218 6.06 10.52 5.28
CA ASP A 218 5.96 9.44 6.26
C ASP A 218 5.30 9.90 7.58
N GLU A 219 5.61 11.13 8.04
CA GLU A 219 5.03 11.70 9.25
C GLU A 219 3.56 12.05 9.06
N ILE A 220 3.19 12.55 7.89
CA ILE A 220 1.79 12.85 7.54
C ILE A 220 1.00 11.54 7.43
N GLU A 221 1.56 10.48 6.82
CA GLU A 221 0.94 9.14 6.80
C GLU A 221 0.70 8.60 8.22
N GLU A 222 1.65 8.77 9.14
CA GLU A 222 1.44 8.41 10.55
C GLU A 222 0.30 9.22 11.20
N MET A 223 0.19 10.50 10.87
CA MET A 223 -0.87 11.38 11.41
C MET A 223 -2.27 10.98 10.91
N LEU A 224 -2.40 10.35 9.74
CA LEU A 224 -3.67 9.80 9.25
C LEU A 224 -4.23 8.69 10.16
N CYS A 225 -3.39 8.05 10.98
CA CYS A 225 -3.84 7.07 11.98
C CYS A 225 -4.60 7.72 13.15
N ASP A 226 -4.44 9.04 13.37
CA ASP A 226 -5.19 9.84 14.34
C ASP A 226 -5.66 11.14 13.67
N THR A 227 -6.78 11.06 12.99
CA THR A 227 -7.37 12.17 12.23
C THR A 227 -7.66 13.39 13.10
N THR A 228 -7.91 13.20 14.41
CA THR A 228 -8.11 14.32 15.35
C THR A 228 -6.79 15.08 15.52
N PHE A 229 -5.70 14.36 15.76
CA PHE A 229 -4.37 14.97 15.89
C PHE A 229 -3.96 15.68 14.59
N LEU A 230 -4.24 15.08 13.43
CA LEU A 230 -3.96 15.68 12.13
C LEU A 230 -4.71 17.00 11.95
N HIS A 231 -6.03 17.02 12.16
CA HIS A 231 -6.83 18.24 12.06
C HIS A 231 -6.40 19.32 13.07
N ASP A 232 -6.11 18.94 14.30
CA ASP A 232 -5.63 19.87 15.32
C ASP A 232 -4.28 20.50 14.93
N THR A 233 -3.39 19.72 14.29
CA THR A 233 -2.11 20.20 13.79
C THR A 233 -2.29 21.18 12.64
N ILE A 234 -3.13 20.85 11.65
CA ILE A 234 -3.47 21.74 10.53
C ILE A 234 -4.04 23.07 11.03
N CYS A 235 -5.02 23.01 11.94
CA CYS A 235 -5.61 24.21 12.53
C CYS A 235 -4.58 25.06 13.28
N ALA A 236 -3.66 24.45 14.01
CA ALA A 236 -2.62 25.16 14.74
C ALA A 236 -1.67 25.93 13.79
N ILE A 237 -1.29 25.30 12.65
CA ILE A 237 -0.44 25.92 11.63
C ILE A 237 -1.18 27.09 10.96
N GLN A 238 -2.41 26.89 10.51
CA GLN A 238 -3.26 27.93 9.90
C GLN A 238 -3.47 29.14 10.83
N CYS A 239 -3.63 28.90 12.14
CA CYS A 239 -3.72 29.96 13.12
C CYS A 239 -2.42 30.77 13.29
N GLN A 240 -1.26 30.11 13.15
CA GLN A 240 0.05 30.79 13.22
C GLN A 240 0.29 31.67 12.00
N GLU A 241 -0.02 31.18 10.80
CA GLU A 241 0.10 31.96 9.55
C GLU A 241 -0.83 33.19 9.56
N SER A 242 -2.06 33.03 10.03
CA SER A 242 -3.03 34.13 10.14
C SER A 242 -2.55 35.23 11.09
N ASN A 243 -1.78 34.90 12.12
CA ASN A 243 -1.22 35.86 13.07
C ASN A 243 0.07 36.53 12.57
N THR A 244 0.76 35.93 11.58
CA THR A 244 1.98 36.51 10.98
C THR A 244 1.67 37.50 9.85
N ALA A 245 0.47 37.42 9.26
CA ALA A 245 0.02 38.30 8.18
C ALA A 245 -0.53 39.69 8.66
N ILE A 246 -0.50 39.97 9.96
CA ILE A 246 -1.05 41.21 10.56
C ILE A 246 0.08 42.18 10.99
N PHE A 247 1.33 41.93 10.59
CA PHE A 247 2.42 42.92 10.86
C PHE A 247 3.10 43.43 9.59
#